data_51fffbd5e0d6f1a47094cddff5b70c52
#
_entry.id   51fffbd5e0d6f1a47094cddff5b70c52
#
_cell.length_a   1.000
_cell.length_b   1.000
_cell.length_c   1.000
_cell.angle_alpha   90.00
_cell.angle_beta   90.00
_cell.angle_gamma   90.00
#
_symmetry.space_group_name_H-M   'P 1'
#
loop_
_entity.id
_entity.type
_entity.pdbx_description
1 polymer ?
#
loop_
_entity_poly.entity_id
_entity_poly.type
_entity_poly.pdbx_seq_one_letter_code
_entity_poly.pdbx_strand_id
1 'polypeptide(L)'
;MAEPTTMATTLVELLGHRVAAEPDAPYFHVYDETVTYGALWRESARYAAGLRRAGIDQGDKVCLVYPTCKEFFFTFLGLLRMGAVPVPIYPTLGVEATANVFRDSEAKAVATIGWFRKGVEESQAGASNLRHVLEPQDLEVDDAAPAFPAVTEDDVAFIQYTSGSTGLPRGVVLSHANVTRTVAFMAEAAQLTRDDVVVSWLPLYHDMGLIGCAFTPPSIGAPLWLLPPDLKNPRVWLELVTKVRATFTVSPDFGYRNCVRNIGDTSGIELSSLKQALSGAEPVRLSTIQAFEEKFSAENLITPCYGLAEATLAVAIWPRKTPLRLDSSGRFLSVGPPCRGVSVKITTEAGEAPAGTEGEISVRSPGVMQGYYRNPAATREVLGADGWLRTGDLGFLDREGFLFITGRVKDLIILAGENLVPADVEEIVDHIPGVRYSAAVGIESERTGSQRLHVVAEVREGAEDAERLSHLVREIVQRVHRGRGHRPARVLLVTPGTIPKTSSGKIQRSRLGAMITGDELGERIVYASGGHRD
;
A
#
# COMPACT_ATOMS: atom_id res chain seq x y z
N MET A 1 -29.68 19.66 18.56
CA MET A 1 -29.39 18.23 18.50
C MET A 1 -29.58 17.85 17.04
N ALA A 2 -28.50 17.58 16.30
CA ALA A 2 -28.61 17.04 14.95
C ALA A 2 -29.19 15.62 15.07
N GLU A 3 -30.21 15.31 14.27
CA GLU A 3 -30.73 13.95 14.15
C GLU A 3 -29.57 12.99 13.86
N PRO A 4 -29.58 11.77 14.40
CA PRO A 4 -28.58 10.78 14.08
C PRO A 4 -28.69 10.51 12.57
N THR A 5 -27.76 11.03 11.79
CA THR A 5 -27.62 10.70 10.37
C THR A 5 -27.47 9.18 10.31
N THR A 6 -28.43 8.50 9.72
CA THR A 6 -28.36 7.05 9.51
C THR A 6 -27.03 6.76 8.84
N MET A 7 -26.17 5.94 9.46
CA MET A 7 -24.87 5.60 8.89
C MET A 7 -25.10 5.00 7.50
N ALA A 8 -24.45 5.58 6.48
CA ALA A 8 -24.52 5.03 5.14
C ALA A 8 -23.98 3.59 5.14
N THR A 9 -24.72 2.68 4.55
CA THR A 9 -24.37 1.26 4.53
C THR A 9 -23.56 0.89 3.30
N THR A 10 -23.71 1.66 2.21
CA THR A 10 -22.95 1.47 0.98
C THR A 10 -22.12 2.71 0.60
N LEU A 11 -21.07 2.51 -0.20
CA LEU A 11 -20.29 3.63 -0.76
C LEU A 11 -21.16 4.54 -1.65
N VAL A 12 -22.16 3.97 -2.32
CA VAL A 12 -23.09 4.73 -3.16
C VAL A 12 -23.95 5.65 -2.30
N GLU A 13 -24.48 5.16 -1.18
CA GLU A 13 -25.25 5.97 -0.21
C GLU A 13 -24.37 7.04 0.44
N LEU A 14 -23.14 6.67 0.84
CA LEU A 14 -22.19 7.60 1.46
C LEU A 14 -21.94 8.81 0.57
N LEU A 15 -21.67 8.60 -0.71
CA LEU A 15 -21.46 9.67 -1.68
C LEU A 15 -22.77 10.38 -2.03
N GLY A 16 -23.89 9.64 -2.14
CA GLY A 16 -25.22 10.20 -2.38
C GLY A 16 -25.65 11.19 -1.30
N HIS A 17 -25.37 10.89 -0.03
CA HIS A 17 -25.62 11.83 1.08
C HIS A 17 -24.81 13.13 0.93
N ARG A 18 -23.54 13.03 0.50
CA ARG A 18 -22.69 14.21 0.24
C ARG A 18 -23.21 15.02 -0.95
N VAL A 19 -23.61 14.34 -2.03
CA VAL A 19 -24.22 14.99 -3.21
C VAL A 19 -25.50 15.74 -2.83
N ALA A 20 -26.35 15.13 -2.00
CA ALA A 20 -27.59 15.77 -1.55
C ALA A 20 -27.34 16.98 -0.65
N ALA A 21 -26.31 16.92 0.19
CA ALA A 21 -25.98 17.98 1.15
C ALA A 21 -25.22 19.14 0.49
N GLU A 22 -24.24 18.86 -0.35
CA GLU A 22 -23.27 19.85 -0.86
C GLU A 22 -22.83 19.52 -2.31
N PRO A 23 -23.74 19.56 -3.30
CA PRO A 23 -23.44 19.12 -4.69
C PRO A 23 -22.31 19.93 -5.35
N ASP A 24 -22.17 21.20 -4.99
CA ASP A 24 -21.17 22.11 -5.58
C ASP A 24 -19.84 22.12 -4.82
N ALA A 25 -19.75 21.44 -3.67
CA ALA A 25 -18.51 21.32 -2.94
C ALA A 25 -17.50 20.41 -3.69
N PRO A 26 -16.19 20.73 -3.63
CA PRO A 26 -15.17 19.88 -4.22
C PRO A 26 -15.15 18.48 -3.58
N TYR A 27 -15.18 17.46 -4.40
CA TYR A 27 -14.83 16.11 -3.99
C TYR A 27 -13.30 15.94 -4.03
N PHE A 28 -12.70 16.27 -5.19
CA PHE A 28 -11.25 16.28 -5.33
C PHE A 28 -10.77 17.32 -6.36
N HIS A 29 -9.50 17.66 -6.22
CA HIS A 29 -8.72 18.41 -7.20
C HIS A 29 -7.63 17.48 -7.78
N VAL A 30 -7.46 17.48 -9.09
CA VAL A 30 -6.39 16.76 -9.78
C VAL A 30 -5.86 17.62 -10.93
N TYR A 31 -4.55 17.84 -10.98
CA TYR A 31 -3.95 18.84 -11.86
C TYR A 31 -4.61 20.23 -11.65
N ASP A 32 -5.09 20.83 -12.71
CA ASP A 32 -5.80 22.12 -12.68
C ASP A 32 -7.34 21.94 -12.70
N GLU A 33 -7.82 20.71 -12.53
CA GLU A 33 -9.24 20.40 -12.56
C GLU A 33 -9.81 20.18 -11.16
N THR A 34 -11.05 20.64 -10.97
CA THR A 34 -11.85 20.40 -9.77
C THR A 34 -13.08 19.60 -10.14
N VAL A 35 -13.29 18.48 -9.47
CA VAL A 35 -14.50 17.67 -9.60
C VAL A 35 -15.32 17.83 -8.33
N THR A 36 -16.54 18.37 -8.47
CA THR A 36 -17.50 18.50 -7.36
C THR A 36 -18.26 17.20 -7.15
N TYR A 37 -18.91 17.04 -5.98
CA TYR A 37 -19.77 15.88 -5.71
C TYR A 37 -20.88 15.74 -6.75
N GLY A 38 -21.53 16.84 -7.14
CA GLY A 38 -22.56 16.83 -8.17
C GLY A 38 -22.04 16.48 -9.56
N ALA A 39 -20.84 16.96 -9.92
CA ALA A 39 -20.19 16.61 -11.17
C ALA A 39 -19.85 15.11 -11.22
N LEU A 40 -19.21 14.59 -10.16
CA LEU A 40 -18.91 13.16 -10.03
C LEU A 40 -20.17 12.30 -10.17
N TRP A 41 -21.28 12.71 -9.53
CA TRP A 41 -22.54 11.98 -9.57
C TRP A 41 -23.17 11.95 -10.97
N ARG A 42 -23.16 13.09 -11.69
CA ARG A 42 -23.68 13.15 -13.07
C ARG A 42 -22.81 12.33 -14.00
N GLU A 43 -21.49 12.53 -13.98
CA GLU A 43 -20.59 11.83 -14.90
C GLU A 43 -20.59 10.32 -14.64
N SER A 44 -20.64 9.88 -13.38
CA SER A 44 -20.77 8.45 -13.07
C SER A 44 -22.05 7.82 -13.64
N ALA A 45 -23.13 8.59 -13.79
CA ALA A 45 -24.36 8.10 -14.43
C ALA A 45 -24.20 7.95 -15.95
N ARG A 46 -23.49 8.88 -16.60
CA ARG A 46 -23.15 8.79 -18.04
C ARG A 46 -22.26 7.58 -18.30
N TYR A 47 -21.21 7.40 -17.47
CA TYR A 47 -20.33 6.25 -17.56
C TYR A 47 -21.06 4.91 -17.32
N ALA A 48 -22.00 4.89 -16.37
CA ALA A 48 -22.86 3.72 -16.16
C ALA A 48 -23.71 3.39 -17.39
N ALA A 49 -24.24 4.40 -18.09
CA ALA A 49 -24.98 4.17 -19.33
C ALA A 49 -24.07 3.59 -20.44
N GLY A 50 -22.86 4.11 -20.59
CA GLY A 50 -21.86 3.58 -21.53
C GLY A 50 -21.47 2.13 -21.22
N LEU A 51 -21.22 1.83 -19.93
CA LEU A 51 -20.93 0.48 -19.44
C LEU A 51 -22.10 -0.48 -19.74
N ARG A 52 -23.33 -0.05 -19.50
CA ARG A 52 -24.54 -0.85 -19.82
C ARG A 52 -24.63 -1.11 -21.33
N ARG A 53 -24.37 -0.10 -22.16
CA ARG A 53 -24.35 -0.25 -23.62
C ARG A 53 -23.26 -1.23 -24.08
N ALA A 54 -22.13 -1.29 -23.39
CA ALA A 54 -21.08 -2.28 -23.61
C ALA A 54 -21.45 -3.67 -23.06
N GLY A 55 -22.66 -3.84 -22.50
CA GLY A 55 -23.16 -5.10 -21.99
C GLY A 55 -22.65 -5.46 -20.59
N ILE A 56 -22.22 -4.49 -19.79
CA ILE A 56 -21.85 -4.70 -18.38
C ILE A 56 -23.12 -4.67 -17.54
N ASP A 57 -23.31 -5.68 -16.71
CA ASP A 57 -24.46 -5.86 -15.83
C ASP A 57 -24.03 -5.98 -14.36
N GLN A 58 -25.03 -6.05 -13.46
CA GLN A 58 -24.79 -6.28 -12.04
C GLN A 58 -23.96 -7.56 -11.81
N GLY A 59 -22.97 -7.47 -10.94
CA GLY A 59 -22.05 -8.56 -10.61
C GLY A 59 -20.92 -8.80 -11.61
N ASP A 60 -20.95 -8.17 -12.81
CA ASP A 60 -19.83 -8.23 -13.76
C ASP A 60 -18.61 -7.49 -13.18
N LYS A 61 -17.42 -8.02 -13.43
CA LYS A 61 -16.15 -7.41 -13.04
C LYS A 61 -15.57 -6.61 -14.19
N VAL A 62 -15.10 -5.40 -13.89
CA VAL A 62 -14.43 -4.52 -14.84
C VAL A 62 -13.08 -4.09 -14.26
N CYS A 63 -12.01 -4.45 -14.95
CA CYS A 63 -10.68 -4.02 -14.58
C CYS A 63 -10.48 -2.53 -14.90
N LEU A 64 -9.84 -1.80 -13.98
CA LEU A 64 -9.55 -0.38 -14.13
C LEU A 64 -8.05 -0.18 -14.25
N VAL A 65 -7.58 0.21 -15.43
CA VAL A 65 -6.16 0.47 -15.74
C VAL A 65 -6.02 1.96 -16.06
N TYR A 66 -5.99 2.78 -15.02
CA TYR A 66 -5.96 4.24 -15.12
C TYR A 66 -4.78 4.83 -14.34
N PRO A 67 -4.26 5.98 -14.77
CA PRO A 67 -3.46 6.83 -13.89
C PRO A 67 -4.38 7.51 -12.86
N THR A 68 -3.81 8.39 -12.03
CA THR A 68 -4.62 9.28 -11.19
C THR A 68 -5.31 10.33 -12.07
N CYS A 69 -6.59 10.13 -12.37
CA CYS A 69 -7.40 10.99 -13.24
C CYS A 69 -8.89 10.93 -12.85
N LYS A 70 -9.70 11.86 -13.35
CA LYS A 70 -11.14 11.94 -13.04
C LYS A 70 -11.94 10.77 -13.63
N GLU A 71 -11.53 10.26 -14.77
CA GLU A 71 -12.18 9.15 -15.47
C GLU A 71 -12.15 7.85 -14.64
N PHE A 72 -11.11 7.66 -13.83
CA PHE A 72 -11.07 6.57 -12.85
C PHE A 72 -12.28 6.64 -11.90
N PHE A 73 -12.54 7.81 -11.34
CA PHE A 73 -13.64 8.00 -10.37
C PHE A 73 -15.01 7.87 -11.03
N PHE A 74 -15.17 8.41 -12.24
CA PHE A 74 -16.41 8.30 -13.01
C PHE A 74 -16.75 6.84 -13.32
N THR A 75 -15.74 6.08 -13.78
CA THR A 75 -15.88 4.66 -14.07
C THR A 75 -16.15 3.87 -12.80
N PHE A 76 -15.33 4.11 -11.74
CA PHE A 76 -15.44 3.38 -10.48
C PHE A 76 -16.83 3.56 -9.86
N LEU A 77 -17.29 4.80 -9.69
CA LEU A 77 -18.61 5.07 -9.14
C LEU A 77 -19.75 4.62 -10.06
N GLY A 78 -19.58 4.73 -11.38
CA GLY A 78 -20.54 4.21 -12.35
C GLY A 78 -20.77 2.71 -12.17
N LEU A 79 -19.70 1.94 -12.00
CA LEU A 79 -19.77 0.50 -11.71
C LEU A 79 -20.46 0.21 -10.37
N LEU A 80 -20.09 0.90 -9.30
CA LEU A 80 -20.72 0.72 -7.99
C LEU A 80 -22.24 0.96 -8.06
N ARG A 81 -22.68 2.01 -8.74
CA ARG A 81 -24.10 2.33 -8.90
C ARG A 81 -24.87 1.28 -9.69
N MET A 82 -24.20 0.57 -10.59
CA MET A 82 -24.77 -0.53 -11.34
C MET A 82 -24.76 -1.87 -10.57
N GLY A 83 -24.12 -1.92 -9.39
CA GLY A 83 -23.83 -3.16 -8.70
C GLY A 83 -22.81 -4.04 -9.43
N ALA A 84 -22.05 -3.47 -10.38
CA ALA A 84 -20.89 -4.10 -10.99
C ALA A 84 -19.63 -3.87 -10.15
N VAL A 85 -18.62 -4.72 -10.32
CA VAL A 85 -17.46 -4.79 -9.42
C VAL A 85 -16.22 -4.21 -10.07
N PRO A 86 -15.73 -3.03 -9.64
CA PRO A 86 -14.46 -2.50 -10.08
C PRO A 86 -13.29 -3.37 -9.59
N VAL A 87 -12.26 -3.50 -10.44
CA VAL A 87 -11.00 -4.18 -10.12
C VAL A 87 -9.84 -3.26 -10.49
N PRO A 88 -9.40 -2.37 -9.57
CA PRO A 88 -8.28 -1.48 -9.82
C PRO A 88 -6.97 -2.24 -10.03
N ILE A 89 -6.21 -1.92 -11.08
CA ILE A 89 -4.96 -2.59 -11.45
C ILE A 89 -3.86 -1.55 -11.64
N TYR A 90 -2.66 -1.92 -11.23
CA TYR A 90 -1.45 -1.15 -11.49
C TYR A 90 -1.17 -1.03 -12.99
N PRO A 91 -1.17 0.19 -13.59
CA PRO A 91 -1.09 0.35 -15.04
C PRO A 91 0.20 -0.18 -15.69
N THR A 92 1.28 -0.29 -14.92
CA THR A 92 2.58 -0.78 -15.40
C THR A 92 2.99 -2.11 -14.76
N LEU A 93 2.00 -2.96 -14.43
CA LEU A 93 2.20 -4.28 -13.81
C LEU A 93 2.99 -5.25 -14.72
N GLY A 94 2.99 -5.01 -16.02
CA GLY A 94 3.54 -5.90 -17.04
C GLY A 94 2.48 -6.80 -17.66
N VAL A 95 2.70 -7.16 -18.92
CA VAL A 95 1.69 -7.84 -19.77
C VAL A 95 1.21 -9.16 -19.15
N GLU A 96 2.14 -10.03 -18.75
CA GLU A 96 1.81 -11.34 -18.20
C GLU A 96 1.05 -11.25 -16.86
N ALA A 97 1.54 -10.40 -15.94
CA ALA A 97 0.90 -10.21 -14.64
C ALA A 97 -0.49 -9.58 -14.79
N THR A 98 -0.66 -8.64 -15.71
CA THR A 98 -1.95 -8.03 -16.04
C THR A 98 -2.91 -9.06 -16.62
N ALA A 99 -2.46 -9.90 -17.57
CA ALA A 99 -3.25 -10.99 -18.13
C ALA A 99 -3.69 -12.01 -17.06
N ASN A 100 -2.82 -12.28 -16.07
CA ASN A 100 -3.17 -13.13 -14.93
C ASN A 100 -4.30 -12.53 -14.10
N VAL A 101 -4.27 -11.22 -13.81
CA VAL A 101 -5.34 -10.54 -13.08
C VAL A 101 -6.65 -10.56 -13.90
N PHE A 102 -6.60 -10.33 -15.20
CA PHE A 102 -7.79 -10.39 -16.07
C PHE A 102 -8.45 -11.78 -16.03
N ARG A 103 -7.65 -12.86 -16.06
CA ARG A 103 -8.17 -14.23 -15.96
C ARG A 103 -8.72 -14.56 -14.58
N ASP A 104 -7.96 -14.25 -13.55
CA ASP A 104 -8.32 -14.58 -12.17
C ASP A 104 -9.57 -13.83 -11.72
N SER A 105 -9.69 -12.53 -12.05
CA SER A 105 -10.87 -11.73 -11.73
C SER A 105 -12.10 -12.08 -12.56
N GLU A 106 -11.94 -12.86 -13.66
CA GLU A 106 -13.00 -13.09 -14.66
C GLU A 106 -13.58 -11.78 -15.20
N ALA A 107 -12.75 -10.75 -15.33
CA ALA A 107 -13.21 -9.46 -15.81
C ALA A 107 -13.82 -9.57 -17.22
N LYS A 108 -15.01 -9.00 -17.40
CA LYS A 108 -15.73 -8.96 -18.67
C LYS A 108 -15.23 -7.85 -19.58
N ALA A 109 -14.75 -6.76 -18.96
CA ALA A 109 -14.18 -5.62 -19.65
C ALA A 109 -12.98 -5.05 -18.88
N VAL A 110 -12.18 -4.26 -19.57
CA VAL A 110 -11.21 -3.34 -18.96
C VAL A 110 -11.53 -1.93 -19.41
N ALA A 111 -11.53 -0.99 -18.47
CA ALA A 111 -11.61 0.42 -18.74
C ALA A 111 -10.22 1.06 -18.56
N THR A 112 -9.79 1.88 -19.53
CA THR A 112 -8.45 2.44 -19.61
C THR A 112 -8.44 3.78 -20.33
N ILE A 113 -7.25 4.37 -20.50
CA ILE A 113 -7.02 5.53 -21.38
C ILE A 113 -5.92 5.22 -22.39
N GLY A 114 -5.86 5.99 -23.46
CA GLY A 114 -5.02 5.75 -24.64
C GLY A 114 -3.57 5.36 -24.35
N TRP A 115 -2.95 5.95 -23.32
CA TRP A 115 -1.55 5.63 -22.97
C TRP A 115 -1.32 4.18 -22.56
N PHE A 116 -2.32 3.54 -21.95
CA PHE A 116 -2.19 2.16 -21.46
C PHE A 116 -2.88 1.16 -22.37
N ARG A 117 -3.64 1.63 -23.38
CA ARG A 117 -4.43 0.80 -24.29
C ARG A 117 -3.60 -0.33 -24.91
N LYS A 118 -2.44 -0.01 -25.47
CA LYS A 118 -1.58 -1.01 -26.11
C LYS A 118 -1.18 -2.13 -25.15
N GLY A 119 -0.72 -1.81 -23.97
CA GLY A 119 -0.33 -2.81 -22.96
C GLY A 119 -1.53 -3.65 -22.48
N VAL A 120 -2.70 -3.03 -22.39
CA VAL A 120 -3.96 -3.73 -22.08
C VAL A 120 -4.34 -4.72 -23.19
N GLU A 121 -4.29 -4.31 -24.46
CA GLU A 121 -4.59 -5.17 -25.60
C GLU A 121 -3.59 -6.34 -25.73
N GLU A 122 -2.31 -6.10 -25.50
CA GLU A 122 -1.30 -7.16 -25.43
C GLU A 122 -1.61 -8.17 -24.30
N SER A 123 -2.08 -7.69 -23.15
CA SER A 123 -2.48 -8.52 -22.01
C SER A 123 -3.80 -9.27 -22.27
N GLN A 124 -4.71 -8.71 -23.08
CA GLN A 124 -5.99 -9.31 -23.43
C GLN A 124 -5.82 -10.65 -24.16
N ALA A 125 -4.80 -10.80 -25.00
CA ALA A 125 -4.53 -12.04 -25.73
C ALA A 125 -4.42 -13.27 -24.82
N GLY A 126 -4.04 -13.07 -23.55
CA GLY A 126 -3.97 -14.11 -22.53
C GLY A 126 -5.24 -14.31 -21.69
N ALA A 127 -6.35 -13.59 -21.97
CA ALA A 127 -7.55 -13.57 -21.12
C ALA A 127 -8.83 -13.69 -21.97
N SER A 128 -9.26 -14.92 -22.25
CA SER A 128 -10.38 -15.24 -23.15
C SER A 128 -11.76 -14.74 -22.67
N ASN A 129 -11.90 -14.41 -21.38
CA ASN A 129 -13.13 -13.86 -20.80
C ASN A 129 -13.27 -12.35 -21.03
N LEU A 130 -12.19 -11.63 -21.32
CA LEU A 130 -12.20 -10.20 -21.54
C LEU A 130 -12.75 -9.87 -22.94
N ARG A 131 -13.91 -9.22 -22.99
CA ARG A 131 -14.63 -8.96 -24.24
C ARG A 131 -14.39 -7.55 -24.79
N HIS A 132 -14.19 -6.57 -23.91
CA HIS A 132 -14.15 -5.17 -24.27
C HIS A 132 -12.96 -4.46 -23.63
N VAL A 133 -12.30 -3.61 -24.41
CA VAL A 133 -11.38 -2.56 -23.95
C VAL A 133 -12.08 -1.24 -24.16
N LEU A 134 -12.45 -0.56 -23.07
CA LEU A 134 -13.27 0.64 -23.07
C LEU A 134 -12.42 1.85 -22.71
N GLU A 135 -12.60 2.93 -23.43
CA GLU A 135 -12.00 4.23 -23.16
C GLU A 135 -13.08 5.27 -22.81
N PRO A 136 -12.72 6.45 -22.27
CA PRO A 136 -13.70 7.47 -21.89
C PRO A 136 -14.73 7.80 -22.99
N GLN A 137 -14.31 7.90 -24.24
CA GLN A 137 -15.20 8.17 -25.37
C GLN A 137 -16.24 7.08 -25.62
N ASP A 138 -15.99 5.84 -25.18
CA ASP A 138 -16.95 4.74 -25.25
C ASP A 138 -17.97 4.78 -24.10
N LEU A 139 -17.61 5.48 -23.00
CA LEU A 139 -18.37 5.55 -21.76
C LEU A 139 -19.13 6.87 -21.60
N GLU A 140 -18.65 7.95 -22.21
CA GLU A 140 -19.27 9.28 -22.17
C GLU A 140 -20.47 9.36 -23.12
N VAL A 141 -21.56 8.70 -22.76
CA VAL A 141 -22.78 8.73 -23.57
C VAL A 141 -23.83 9.66 -22.96
N ASP A 142 -24.59 10.33 -23.82
CA ASP A 142 -25.70 11.22 -23.41
C ASP A 142 -27.04 10.48 -23.25
N ASP A 143 -26.99 9.16 -23.15
CA ASP A 143 -28.16 8.36 -22.90
C ASP A 143 -28.72 8.60 -21.50
N ALA A 144 -30.01 8.35 -21.33
CA ALA A 144 -30.61 8.40 -20.00
C ALA A 144 -29.89 7.43 -19.06
N ALA A 145 -29.62 7.87 -17.84
CA ALA A 145 -29.01 7.00 -16.84
C ALA A 145 -29.84 5.72 -16.69
N PRO A 146 -29.21 4.53 -16.67
CA PRO A 146 -29.93 3.29 -16.48
C PRO A 146 -30.63 3.29 -15.12
N ALA A 147 -31.71 2.54 -15.00
CA ALA A 147 -32.24 2.24 -13.69
C ALA A 147 -31.16 1.48 -12.89
N PHE A 148 -30.77 2.03 -11.73
CA PHE A 148 -29.77 1.40 -10.87
C PHE A 148 -30.43 0.34 -10.00
N PRO A 149 -29.82 -0.85 -9.86
CA PRO A 149 -30.30 -1.87 -8.93
C PRO A 149 -30.15 -1.39 -7.48
N ALA A 150 -30.90 -1.98 -6.59
CA ALA A 150 -30.61 -1.84 -5.16
C ALA A 150 -29.28 -2.53 -4.84
N VAL A 151 -28.37 -1.79 -4.27
CA VAL A 151 -27.07 -2.28 -3.78
C VAL A 151 -27.13 -2.32 -2.26
N THR A 152 -26.72 -3.43 -1.68
CA THR A 152 -26.73 -3.67 -0.23
C THR A 152 -25.34 -3.58 0.39
N GLU A 153 -25.26 -3.52 1.70
CA GLU A 153 -23.98 -3.48 2.41
C GLU A 153 -23.13 -4.75 2.24
N ASP A 154 -23.77 -5.89 1.98
CA ASP A 154 -23.12 -7.18 1.81
C ASP A 154 -22.65 -7.44 0.38
N ASP A 155 -23.10 -6.63 -0.59
CA ASP A 155 -22.64 -6.74 -1.97
C ASP A 155 -21.14 -6.37 -2.06
N VAL A 156 -20.47 -7.01 -3.04
CA VAL A 156 -19.06 -6.74 -3.30
C VAL A 156 -18.92 -5.32 -3.84
N ALA A 157 -18.20 -4.48 -3.09
CA ALA A 157 -17.88 -3.13 -3.52
C ALA A 157 -16.79 -3.15 -4.61
N PHE A 158 -15.68 -3.84 -4.35
CA PHE A 158 -14.60 -4.01 -5.32
C PHE A 158 -13.66 -5.15 -4.93
N ILE A 159 -12.79 -5.54 -5.84
CA ILE A 159 -11.72 -6.52 -5.60
C ILE A 159 -10.38 -5.81 -5.67
N GLN A 160 -9.66 -5.81 -4.55
CA GLN A 160 -8.33 -5.22 -4.42
C GLN A 160 -7.26 -6.30 -4.63
N TYR A 161 -6.53 -6.23 -5.76
CA TYR A 161 -5.41 -7.14 -5.97
C TYR A 161 -4.19 -6.71 -5.17
N THR A 162 -3.63 -7.65 -4.39
CA THR A 162 -2.39 -7.44 -3.63
C THR A 162 -1.23 -8.12 -4.35
N SER A 163 -0.07 -7.49 -4.28
CA SER A 163 1.17 -8.06 -4.81
C SER A 163 1.71 -9.15 -3.89
N GLY A 164 1.03 -10.29 -3.76
CA GLY A 164 1.38 -11.35 -2.83
C GLY A 164 2.89 -11.63 -2.75
N SER A 165 3.40 -11.86 -1.55
CA SER A 165 4.82 -12.20 -1.30
C SER A 165 5.26 -13.52 -1.97
N THR A 166 4.31 -14.31 -2.46
CA THR A 166 4.51 -15.65 -3.02
C THR A 166 4.38 -15.75 -4.54
N GLY A 167 4.27 -14.62 -5.26
CA GLY A 167 4.29 -14.60 -6.73
C GLY A 167 3.05 -14.03 -7.39
N LEU A 168 1.93 -14.74 -7.50
CA LEU A 168 0.74 -14.24 -8.18
C LEU A 168 -0.09 -13.33 -7.26
N PRO A 169 -0.60 -12.19 -7.79
CA PRO A 169 -1.50 -11.33 -7.04
C PRO A 169 -2.76 -12.08 -6.60
N ARG A 170 -3.28 -11.75 -5.41
CA ARG A 170 -4.54 -12.30 -4.89
C ARG A 170 -5.58 -11.20 -4.83
N GLY A 171 -6.78 -11.49 -5.29
CA GLY A 171 -7.90 -10.55 -5.24
C GLY A 171 -8.60 -10.58 -3.88
N VAL A 172 -8.43 -9.55 -3.08
CA VAL A 172 -9.11 -9.35 -1.79
C VAL A 172 -10.53 -8.85 -2.08
N VAL A 173 -11.54 -9.59 -1.66
CA VAL A 173 -12.96 -9.24 -1.88
C VAL A 173 -13.46 -8.38 -0.72
N LEU A 174 -13.85 -7.15 -1.04
CA LEU A 174 -14.35 -6.18 -0.07
C LEU A 174 -15.82 -5.85 -0.35
N SER A 175 -16.67 -5.98 0.68
CA SER A 175 -18.06 -5.54 0.61
C SER A 175 -18.19 -4.03 0.86
N HIS A 176 -19.35 -3.47 0.52
CA HIS A 176 -19.66 -2.09 0.87
C HIS A 176 -19.54 -1.84 2.37
N ALA A 177 -20.03 -2.77 3.21
CA ALA A 177 -19.90 -2.68 4.66
C ALA A 177 -18.45 -2.64 5.13
N ASN A 178 -17.57 -3.48 4.56
CA ASN A 178 -16.15 -3.47 4.91
C ASN A 178 -15.56 -2.06 4.71
N VAL A 179 -15.85 -1.45 3.56
CA VAL A 179 -15.25 -0.16 3.18
C VAL A 179 -15.87 1.00 3.97
N THR A 180 -17.21 1.10 4.06
CA THR A 180 -17.87 2.23 4.75
C THR A 180 -17.54 2.27 6.23
N ARG A 181 -17.51 1.10 6.90
CA ARG A 181 -17.14 1.00 8.31
C ARG A 181 -15.67 1.33 8.54
N THR A 182 -14.78 0.88 7.63
CA THR A 182 -13.35 1.23 7.70
C THR A 182 -13.12 2.73 7.53
N VAL A 183 -13.76 3.34 6.53
CA VAL A 183 -13.71 4.79 6.31
C VAL A 183 -14.14 5.57 7.55
N ALA A 184 -15.22 5.13 8.21
CA ALA A 184 -15.74 5.79 9.40
C ALA A 184 -14.76 5.73 10.58
N PHE A 185 -14.24 4.56 10.94
CA PHE A 185 -13.32 4.46 12.07
C PHE A 185 -11.93 5.05 11.76
N MET A 186 -11.51 5.07 10.50
CA MET A 186 -10.27 5.73 10.10
C MET A 186 -10.36 7.26 10.23
N ALA A 187 -11.48 7.85 9.79
CA ALA A 187 -11.71 9.29 9.98
C ALA A 187 -11.67 9.67 11.46
N GLU A 188 -12.28 8.83 12.33
CA GLU A 188 -12.23 9.00 13.79
C GLU A 188 -10.80 8.86 14.34
N ALA A 189 -10.09 7.78 13.99
CA ALA A 189 -8.74 7.50 14.50
C ALA A 189 -7.72 8.56 14.07
N ALA A 190 -7.79 8.99 12.80
CA ALA A 190 -6.97 10.09 12.29
C ALA A 190 -7.49 11.47 12.70
N GLN A 191 -8.58 11.56 13.50
CA GLN A 191 -9.21 12.80 13.94
C GLN A 191 -9.47 13.78 12.78
N LEU A 192 -9.87 13.23 11.62
CA LEU A 192 -10.20 14.04 10.45
C LEU A 192 -11.53 14.75 10.63
N THR A 193 -11.58 15.99 10.18
CA THR A 193 -12.78 16.83 10.18
C THR A 193 -12.97 17.44 8.79
N ARG A 194 -14.11 18.03 8.52
CA ARG A 194 -14.36 18.75 7.25
C ARG A 194 -13.46 19.96 7.02
N ASP A 195 -12.80 20.46 8.08
CA ASP A 195 -11.86 21.58 8.01
C ASP A 195 -10.43 21.12 7.67
N ASP A 196 -10.22 19.82 7.53
CA ASP A 196 -8.94 19.29 7.09
C ASP A 196 -8.82 19.38 5.55
N VAL A 197 -7.61 19.65 5.07
CA VAL A 197 -7.26 19.66 3.66
C VAL A 197 -6.26 18.53 3.42
N VAL A 198 -6.60 17.60 2.54
CA VAL A 198 -5.80 16.40 2.31
C VAL A 198 -5.05 16.47 0.99
N VAL A 199 -3.76 16.17 1.01
CA VAL A 199 -2.94 16.01 -0.19
C VAL A 199 -2.47 14.56 -0.28
N SER A 200 -2.66 13.91 -1.43
CA SER A 200 -2.19 12.56 -1.69
C SER A 200 -1.56 12.42 -3.08
N TRP A 201 -0.40 11.76 -3.13
CA TRP A 201 0.26 11.31 -4.35
C TRP A 201 0.17 9.80 -4.53
N LEU A 202 -0.58 9.13 -3.64
CA LEU A 202 -0.68 7.68 -3.64
C LEU A 202 -1.54 7.18 -4.81
N PRO A 203 -1.13 6.05 -5.41
CA PRO A 203 -1.90 5.46 -6.50
C PRO A 203 -3.29 5.00 -6.09
N LEU A 204 -4.28 5.19 -6.97
CA LEU A 204 -5.67 4.79 -6.74
C LEU A 204 -5.92 3.27 -6.87
N TYR A 205 -4.97 2.51 -7.40
CA TYR A 205 -5.01 1.05 -7.43
C TYR A 205 -4.48 0.41 -6.14
N HIS A 206 -4.04 1.22 -5.16
CA HIS A 206 -3.55 0.77 -3.86
C HIS A 206 -4.55 1.19 -2.77
N ASP A 207 -4.79 0.30 -1.80
CA ASP A 207 -5.72 0.49 -0.69
C ASP A 207 -5.53 1.82 0.05
N MET A 208 -4.29 2.18 0.38
CA MET A 208 -3.97 3.43 1.08
C MET A 208 -4.34 4.68 0.26
N GLY A 209 -4.14 4.65 -1.07
CA GLY A 209 -4.54 5.73 -1.97
C GLY A 209 -6.05 5.79 -2.21
N LEU A 210 -6.67 4.63 -2.46
CA LEU A 210 -8.10 4.54 -2.77
C LEU A 210 -8.96 4.71 -1.51
N ILE A 211 -8.75 3.88 -0.49
CA ILE A 211 -9.61 3.88 0.70
C ILE A 211 -9.18 5.00 1.65
N GLY A 212 -7.88 5.07 1.94
CA GLY A 212 -7.33 6.04 2.90
C GLY A 212 -7.47 7.48 2.44
N CYS A 213 -7.24 7.77 1.16
CA CYS A 213 -7.24 9.13 0.64
C CYS A 213 -8.46 9.46 -0.20
N ALA A 214 -8.86 8.58 -1.14
CA ALA A 214 -9.95 8.94 -2.05
C ALA A 214 -11.34 8.77 -1.44
N PHE A 215 -11.54 7.87 -0.49
CA PHE A 215 -12.84 7.70 0.16
C PHE A 215 -12.94 8.33 1.56
N THR A 216 -11.90 8.19 2.41
CA THR A 216 -12.01 8.62 3.81
C THR A 216 -12.21 10.12 3.96
N PRO A 217 -11.35 11.04 3.45
CA PRO A 217 -11.56 12.48 3.63
C PRO A 217 -12.85 13.00 2.99
N PRO A 218 -13.17 12.65 1.72
CA PRO A 218 -14.39 13.14 1.11
C PRO A 218 -15.67 12.63 1.78
N SER A 219 -15.64 11.46 2.45
CA SER A 219 -16.83 10.97 3.18
C SER A 219 -17.32 11.91 4.26
N ILE A 220 -16.40 12.68 4.85
CA ILE A 220 -16.69 13.69 5.87
C ILE A 220 -16.71 15.12 5.33
N GLY A 221 -16.53 15.31 4.01
CA GLY A 221 -16.52 16.59 3.34
C GLY A 221 -15.19 17.35 3.41
N ALA A 222 -14.10 16.69 3.74
CA ALA A 222 -12.76 17.26 3.65
C ALA A 222 -12.27 17.26 2.19
N PRO A 223 -11.81 18.41 1.64
CA PRO A 223 -11.31 18.47 0.28
C PRO A 223 -10.03 17.65 0.09
N LEU A 224 -9.95 16.98 -1.06
CA LEU A 224 -8.83 16.14 -1.45
C LEU A 224 -8.09 16.73 -2.66
N TRP A 225 -6.77 16.83 -2.55
CA TRP A 225 -5.87 17.19 -3.64
C TRP A 225 -5.04 15.97 -4.05
N LEU A 226 -5.16 15.57 -5.31
CA LEU A 226 -4.49 14.40 -5.86
C LEU A 226 -3.33 14.82 -6.77
N LEU A 227 -2.23 14.11 -6.63
CA LEU A 227 -1.09 14.14 -7.53
C LEU A 227 -0.87 12.74 -8.14
N PRO A 228 -0.43 12.66 -9.39
CA PRO A 228 0.09 11.40 -9.90
C PRO A 228 1.37 11.02 -9.14
N PRO A 229 1.65 9.72 -8.98
CA PRO A 229 2.90 9.28 -8.38
C PRO A 229 4.12 9.75 -9.19
N ASP A 230 4.93 10.63 -8.62
CA ASP A 230 6.22 11.06 -9.20
C ASP A 230 7.36 10.85 -8.21
N LEU A 231 7.97 9.68 -8.26
CA LEU A 231 9.08 9.32 -7.39
C LEU A 231 10.40 10.01 -7.77
N LYS A 232 10.50 10.60 -8.96
CA LYS A 232 11.69 11.30 -9.42
C LYS A 232 11.73 12.74 -8.90
N ASN A 233 10.57 13.35 -8.71
CA ASN A 233 10.43 14.70 -8.20
C ASN A 233 9.52 14.78 -6.96
N PRO A 234 9.97 14.32 -5.79
CA PRO A 234 9.17 14.35 -4.57
C PRO A 234 8.87 15.76 -4.06
N ARG A 235 9.58 16.78 -4.58
CA ARG A 235 9.37 18.18 -4.21
C ARG A 235 7.97 18.66 -4.57
N VAL A 236 7.40 18.25 -5.70
CA VAL A 236 6.05 18.63 -6.15
C VAL A 236 4.97 18.31 -5.11
N TRP A 237 5.13 17.20 -4.40
CA TRP A 237 4.22 16.83 -3.31
C TRP A 237 4.24 17.85 -2.18
N LEU A 238 5.43 18.23 -1.68
CA LEU A 238 5.57 19.16 -0.56
C LEU A 238 5.24 20.61 -0.97
N GLU A 239 5.48 20.98 -2.23
CA GLU A 239 5.05 22.26 -2.79
C GLU A 239 3.52 22.36 -2.84
N LEU A 240 2.82 21.29 -3.23
CA LEU A 240 1.36 21.28 -3.20
C LEU A 240 0.84 21.35 -1.76
N VAL A 241 1.45 20.60 -0.81
CA VAL A 241 1.12 20.71 0.63
C VAL A 241 1.21 22.17 1.09
N THR A 242 2.28 22.85 0.74
CA THR A 242 2.51 24.26 1.06
C THR A 242 1.45 25.17 0.40
N LYS A 243 1.24 25.00 -0.91
CA LYS A 243 0.33 25.84 -1.72
C LYS A 243 -1.11 25.82 -1.21
N VAL A 244 -1.62 24.63 -0.89
CA VAL A 244 -3.01 24.46 -0.47
C VAL A 244 -3.18 24.49 1.06
N ARG A 245 -2.08 24.70 1.79
CA ARG A 245 -2.04 24.65 3.26
C ARG A 245 -2.64 23.36 3.80
N ALA A 246 -2.20 22.23 3.23
CA ALA A 246 -2.70 20.92 3.62
C ALA A 246 -2.51 20.69 5.13
N THR A 247 -3.48 20.00 5.73
CA THR A 247 -3.45 19.64 7.15
C THR A 247 -3.15 18.15 7.37
N PHE A 248 -3.31 17.36 6.32
CA PHE A 248 -3.12 15.91 6.37
C PHE A 248 -2.51 15.38 5.08
N THR A 249 -1.59 14.45 5.22
CA THR A 249 -1.02 13.69 4.09
C THR A 249 -0.61 12.31 4.55
N VAL A 250 -0.33 11.41 3.61
CA VAL A 250 0.09 10.05 3.92
C VAL A 250 1.07 9.54 2.87
N SER A 251 2.05 8.77 3.30
CA SER A 251 3.06 8.17 2.43
C SER A 251 3.63 6.90 3.08
N PRO A 252 4.11 5.92 2.31
CA PRO A 252 5.05 4.94 2.84
C PRO A 252 6.35 5.62 3.31
N ASP A 253 7.10 4.95 4.20
CA ASP A 253 8.38 5.43 4.74
C ASP A 253 9.36 5.87 3.63
N PHE A 254 9.39 5.11 2.51
CA PHE A 254 10.28 5.44 1.40
C PHE A 254 9.98 6.80 0.77
N GLY A 255 8.72 7.27 0.78
CA GLY A 255 8.36 8.57 0.22
C GLY A 255 8.96 9.72 1.03
N TYR A 256 8.89 9.65 2.36
CA TYR A 256 9.56 10.61 3.25
C TYR A 256 11.09 10.55 3.09
N ARG A 257 11.65 9.35 3.05
CA ARG A 257 13.07 9.14 2.81
C ARG A 257 13.51 9.67 1.43
N ASN A 258 12.65 9.56 0.42
CA ASN A 258 12.87 10.12 -0.91
C ASN A 258 12.94 11.66 -0.87
N CYS A 259 12.07 12.32 -0.09
CA CYS A 259 12.13 13.76 0.14
C CYS A 259 13.45 14.16 0.81
N VAL A 260 13.85 13.46 1.86
CA VAL A 260 15.12 13.72 2.56
C VAL A 260 16.32 13.64 1.61
N ARG A 261 16.33 12.63 0.74
CA ARG A 261 17.47 12.34 -0.14
C ARG A 261 17.55 13.23 -1.38
N ASN A 262 16.42 13.58 -1.97
CA ASN A 262 16.37 14.16 -3.30
C ASN A 262 15.94 15.64 -3.34
N ILE A 263 15.45 16.21 -2.25
CA ILE A 263 15.18 17.64 -2.17
C ILE A 263 16.42 18.31 -1.55
N GLY A 264 17.25 18.94 -2.37
CA GLY A 264 18.45 19.65 -1.89
C GLY A 264 18.10 20.98 -1.21
N ASP A 265 17.38 21.84 -1.92
CA ASP A 265 16.91 23.14 -1.44
C ASP A 265 15.48 23.02 -0.89
N THR A 266 15.26 23.42 0.35
CA THR A 266 13.95 23.41 1.03
C THR A 266 13.23 24.76 0.96
N SER A 267 13.80 25.77 0.31
CA SER A 267 13.18 27.09 0.20
C SER A 267 11.80 27.00 -0.47
N GLY A 268 10.83 27.72 0.10
CA GLY A 268 9.45 27.70 -0.37
C GLY A 268 8.62 26.46 0.01
N ILE A 269 9.20 25.54 0.81
CA ILE A 269 8.45 24.43 1.41
C ILE A 269 8.11 24.79 2.86
N GLU A 270 6.81 24.90 3.15
CA GLU A 270 6.29 25.17 4.49
C GLU A 270 5.30 24.09 4.91
N LEU A 271 5.64 23.34 5.93
CA LEU A 271 4.82 22.23 6.43
C LEU A 271 4.06 22.57 7.72
N SER A 272 4.10 23.83 8.17
CA SER A 272 3.49 24.30 9.41
C SER A 272 1.96 24.14 9.48
N SER A 273 1.28 24.02 8.32
CA SER A 273 -0.15 23.74 8.27
C SER A 273 -0.50 22.27 8.53
N LEU A 274 0.44 21.35 8.32
CA LEU A 274 0.19 19.93 8.54
C LEU A 274 -0.03 19.64 10.03
N LYS A 275 -1.13 18.96 10.31
CA LYS A 275 -1.45 18.44 11.64
C LYS A 275 -0.99 16.99 11.81
N GLN A 276 -0.88 16.25 10.70
CA GLN A 276 -0.45 14.86 10.68
C GLN A 276 0.02 14.44 9.28
N ALA A 277 1.08 13.65 9.24
CA ALA A 277 1.59 12.97 8.06
C ALA A 277 1.74 11.47 8.40
N LEU A 278 0.79 10.62 7.93
CA LEU A 278 0.84 9.18 8.24
C LEU A 278 1.95 8.47 7.48
N SER A 279 2.62 7.54 8.15
CA SER A 279 3.60 6.64 7.55
C SER A 279 3.20 5.19 7.78
N GLY A 280 3.08 4.40 6.70
CA GLY A 280 2.66 3.00 6.78
C GLY A 280 2.95 2.21 5.50
N ALA A 281 2.27 1.08 5.33
CA ALA A 281 2.44 0.14 4.23
C ALA A 281 3.80 -0.59 4.17
N GLU A 282 4.81 -0.13 4.87
CA GLU A 282 6.13 -0.76 5.06
C GLU A 282 6.66 -0.44 6.47
N PRO A 283 7.77 -1.06 6.92
CA PRO A 283 8.36 -0.73 8.23
C PRO A 283 8.68 0.75 8.35
N VAL A 284 8.11 1.41 9.35
CA VAL A 284 8.33 2.83 9.64
C VAL A 284 9.60 2.99 10.48
N ARG A 285 10.54 3.78 10.01
CA ARG A 285 11.86 3.97 10.64
C ARG A 285 11.91 5.29 11.39
N LEU A 286 12.29 5.25 12.66
CA LEU A 286 12.49 6.46 13.45
C LEU A 286 13.53 7.39 12.81
N SER A 287 14.59 6.82 12.23
CA SER A 287 15.63 7.57 11.52
C SER A 287 15.09 8.36 10.30
N THR A 288 14.11 7.81 9.59
CA THR A 288 13.44 8.52 8.50
C THR A 288 12.63 9.70 9.03
N ILE A 289 11.87 9.48 10.11
CA ILE A 289 11.05 10.52 10.75
C ILE A 289 11.94 11.67 11.19
N GLN A 290 12.97 11.38 11.97
CA GLN A 290 13.90 12.38 12.50
C GLN A 290 14.60 13.18 11.39
N ALA A 291 15.11 12.49 10.37
CA ALA A 291 15.78 13.15 9.25
C ALA A 291 14.84 14.04 8.42
N PHE A 292 13.56 13.64 8.27
CA PHE A 292 12.57 14.45 7.58
C PHE A 292 12.18 15.67 8.42
N GLU A 293 11.87 15.48 9.69
CA GLU A 293 11.45 16.56 10.58
C GLU A 293 12.56 17.60 10.80
N GLU A 294 13.82 17.16 10.95
CA GLU A 294 14.97 18.04 10.99
C GLU A 294 15.11 18.87 9.70
N LYS A 295 15.05 18.18 8.54
CA LYS A 295 15.26 18.84 7.24
C LYS A 295 14.21 19.87 6.90
N PHE A 296 12.94 19.61 7.25
CA PHE A 296 11.80 20.47 6.90
C PHE A 296 11.28 21.28 8.10
N SER A 297 12.04 21.35 9.19
CA SER A 297 11.70 22.11 10.41
C SER A 297 10.30 21.78 10.95
N ALA A 298 9.98 20.48 10.98
CA ALA A 298 8.72 19.96 11.49
C ALA A 298 8.95 19.22 12.82
N GLU A 299 7.95 19.15 13.67
CA GLU A 299 8.04 18.44 14.95
C GLU A 299 6.79 17.57 15.18
N ASN A 300 6.97 16.31 15.55
CA ASN A 300 5.91 15.36 15.85
C ASN A 300 4.85 15.28 14.72
N LEU A 301 5.32 15.39 13.48
CA LEU A 301 4.47 15.47 12.31
C LEU A 301 4.19 14.08 11.73
N ILE A 302 5.27 13.29 11.51
CA ILE A 302 5.13 11.96 10.92
C ILE A 302 4.73 10.97 12.00
N THR A 303 3.59 10.31 11.78
CA THR A 303 3.04 9.34 12.71
C THR A 303 2.84 7.98 12.04
N PRO A 304 3.25 6.90 12.70
CA PRO A 304 3.10 5.56 12.17
C PRO A 304 1.64 5.11 12.06
N CYS A 305 1.37 4.23 11.09
CA CYS A 305 0.13 3.47 11.01
C CYS A 305 0.39 2.05 10.49
N TYR A 306 -0.55 1.16 10.76
CA TYR A 306 -0.48 -0.23 10.31
C TYR A 306 -1.81 -0.68 9.73
N GLY A 307 -1.73 -1.47 8.66
CA GLY A 307 -2.87 -2.09 8.03
C GLY A 307 -2.49 -2.95 6.83
N LEU A 308 -3.51 -3.60 6.28
CA LEU A 308 -3.39 -4.52 5.15
C LEU A 308 -4.71 -4.57 4.38
N ALA A 309 -4.64 -4.92 3.10
CA ALA A 309 -5.82 -4.99 2.24
C ALA A 309 -6.86 -6.00 2.73
N GLU A 310 -6.42 -7.10 3.35
CA GLU A 310 -7.29 -8.14 3.93
C GLU A 310 -8.10 -7.63 5.14
N ALA A 311 -7.70 -6.50 5.74
CA ALA A 311 -8.48 -5.76 6.73
C ALA A 311 -9.07 -4.47 6.14
N THR A 312 -9.29 -4.44 4.84
CA THR A 312 -9.69 -3.28 4.03
C THR A 312 -8.56 -2.25 3.95
N LEU A 313 -8.03 -1.76 5.06
CA LEU A 313 -6.84 -0.91 5.14
C LEU A 313 -6.30 -0.85 6.57
N ALA A 314 -6.88 -0.02 7.44
CA ALA A 314 -6.28 0.33 8.72
C ALA A 314 -6.63 -0.62 9.84
N VAL A 315 -5.63 -0.97 10.64
CA VAL A 315 -5.74 -1.71 11.90
C VAL A 315 -5.41 -0.80 13.07
N ALA A 316 -4.31 -0.03 12.98
CA ALA A 316 -3.84 0.88 14.02
C ALA A 316 -3.34 2.18 13.39
N ILE A 317 -3.64 3.30 14.04
CA ILE A 317 -3.21 4.64 13.65
C ILE A 317 -2.69 5.36 14.88
N TRP A 318 -1.49 5.95 14.78
CA TRP A 318 -0.93 6.76 15.86
C TRP A 318 -1.74 8.06 16.03
N PRO A 319 -2.12 8.43 17.28
CA PRO A 319 -2.90 9.64 17.53
C PRO A 319 -2.11 10.92 17.18
N ARG A 320 -2.80 11.92 16.66
CA ARG A 320 -2.22 13.24 16.35
C ARG A 320 -1.55 13.86 17.59
N LYS A 321 -0.45 14.57 17.36
CA LYS A 321 0.27 15.36 18.40
C LYS A 321 0.66 14.58 19.65
N THR A 322 0.74 13.26 19.55
CA THR A 322 1.20 12.39 20.61
C THR A 322 2.66 12.03 20.36
N PRO A 323 3.57 12.20 21.34
CA PRO A 323 4.97 11.81 21.17
C PRO A 323 5.09 10.34 20.78
N LEU A 324 5.98 10.04 19.84
CA LEU A 324 6.23 8.68 19.38
C LEU A 324 6.72 7.79 20.51
N ARG A 325 6.38 6.51 20.44
CA ARG A 325 6.72 5.52 21.47
C ARG A 325 7.57 4.41 20.89
N LEU A 326 8.71 4.19 21.52
CA LEU A 326 9.53 3.01 21.29
C LEU A 326 9.20 1.94 22.35
N ASP A 327 9.45 0.69 21.99
CA ASP A 327 9.43 -0.40 22.94
C ASP A 327 10.55 -0.26 24.01
N SER A 328 10.52 -1.11 25.04
CA SER A 328 11.50 -1.06 26.13
C SER A 328 12.95 -1.30 25.69
N SER A 329 13.16 -1.93 24.54
CA SER A 329 14.50 -2.13 23.96
C SER A 329 14.98 -0.92 23.14
N GLY A 330 14.10 0.05 22.83
CA GLY A 330 14.38 1.17 21.95
C GLY A 330 14.46 0.81 20.46
N ARG A 331 14.00 -0.40 20.09
CA ARG A 331 14.17 -0.95 18.75
C ARG A 331 12.95 -0.78 17.86
N PHE A 332 11.77 -1.02 18.39
CA PHE A 332 10.54 -1.00 17.61
C PHE A 332 9.73 0.25 17.91
N LEU A 333 9.29 0.90 16.84
CA LEU A 333 8.37 2.03 16.91
C LEU A 333 6.94 1.52 16.90
N SER A 334 6.12 1.97 17.86
CA SER A 334 4.72 1.61 17.88
C SER A 334 3.95 2.23 16.70
N VAL A 335 3.03 1.48 16.16
CA VAL A 335 2.10 1.94 15.10
C VAL A 335 0.80 2.52 15.66
N GLY A 336 0.70 2.64 16.98
CA GLY A 336 -0.47 3.17 17.68
C GLY A 336 -1.36 2.10 18.30
N PRO A 337 -2.42 2.51 18.97
CA PRO A 337 -3.45 1.59 19.43
C PRO A 337 -4.30 1.11 18.26
N PRO A 338 -4.93 -0.07 18.34
CA PRO A 338 -5.95 -0.49 17.38
C PRO A 338 -7.06 0.55 17.25
N CYS A 339 -7.51 0.79 16.02
CA CYS A 339 -8.62 1.70 15.75
C CYS A 339 -9.87 1.23 16.50
N ARG A 340 -10.78 2.17 16.80
CA ARG A 340 -12.05 1.83 17.47
C ARG A 340 -12.83 0.81 16.63
N GLY A 341 -13.30 -0.28 17.28
CA GLY A 341 -14.00 -1.39 16.62
C GLY A 341 -13.07 -2.42 15.97
N VAL A 342 -11.76 -2.23 16.06
CA VAL A 342 -10.76 -3.21 15.66
C VAL A 342 -10.21 -3.92 16.90
N SER A 343 -10.29 -5.24 16.91
CA SER A 343 -9.69 -6.09 17.94
C SER A 343 -8.40 -6.70 17.39
N VAL A 344 -7.35 -6.65 18.19
CA VAL A 344 -6.05 -7.28 17.88
C VAL A 344 -5.72 -8.27 18.98
N LYS A 345 -5.28 -9.46 18.61
CA LYS A 345 -4.64 -10.42 19.53
C LYS A 345 -3.33 -10.91 18.95
N ILE A 346 -2.43 -11.28 19.82
CA ILE A 346 -1.15 -11.88 19.48
C ILE A 346 -1.24 -13.38 19.74
N THR A 347 -0.85 -14.20 18.77
CA THR A 347 -0.98 -15.65 18.85
C THR A 347 0.39 -16.30 18.74
N THR A 348 0.70 -17.23 19.64
CA THR A 348 1.88 -18.10 19.64
C THR A 348 1.44 -19.56 19.54
N GLU A 349 2.37 -20.50 19.49
CA GLU A 349 2.08 -21.94 19.54
C GLU A 349 1.34 -22.34 20.83
N ALA A 350 1.54 -21.60 21.92
CA ALA A 350 0.88 -21.82 23.21
C ALA A 350 -0.54 -21.19 23.28
N GLY A 351 -0.99 -20.49 22.25
CA GLY A 351 -2.26 -19.78 22.20
C GLY A 351 -2.11 -18.27 22.24
N GLU A 352 -3.10 -17.55 22.78
CA GLU A 352 -3.05 -16.09 22.89
C GLU A 352 -1.96 -15.65 23.87
N ALA A 353 -1.10 -14.73 23.42
CA ALA A 353 0.06 -14.28 24.15
C ALA A 353 -0.26 -13.12 25.10
N PRO A 354 0.36 -13.06 26.29
CA PRO A 354 0.23 -11.90 27.17
C PRO A 354 0.94 -10.67 26.61
N ALA A 355 0.58 -9.49 27.14
CA ALA A 355 1.21 -8.22 26.75
C ALA A 355 2.75 -8.27 26.83
N GLY A 356 3.41 -7.73 25.82
CA GLY A 356 4.86 -7.71 25.68
C GLY A 356 5.47 -8.98 25.09
N THR A 357 4.65 -9.99 24.75
CA THR A 357 5.12 -11.23 24.12
C THR A 357 4.89 -11.17 22.62
N GLU A 358 5.96 -11.42 21.85
CA GLU A 358 5.91 -11.46 20.39
C GLU A 358 5.21 -12.71 19.88
N GLY A 359 4.40 -12.55 18.83
CA GLY A 359 3.74 -13.63 18.12
C GLY A 359 3.07 -13.12 16.84
N GLU A 360 2.30 -13.99 16.19
CA GLU A 360 1.55 -13.61 14.98
C GLU A 360 0.37 -12.71 15.34
N ILE A 361 0.25 -11.60 14.64
CA ILE A 361 -0.84 -10.64 14.79
C ILE A 361 -2.09 -11.21 14.14
N SER A 362 -3.19 -11.28 14.89
CA SER A 362 -4.53 -11.59 14.38
C SER A 362 -5.45 -10.41 14.61
N VAL A 363 -6.30 -10.14 13.60
CA VAL A 363 -7.20 -8.98 13.58
C VAL A 363 -8.64 -9.44 13.40
N ARG A 364 -9.56 -8.81 14.13
CA ARG A 364 -11.00 -8.94 13.92
C ARG A 364 -11.64 -7.56 13.90
N SER A 365 -12.30 -7.21 12.81
CA SER A 365 -12.96 -5.92 12.63
C SER A 365 -14.05 -6.01 11.56
N PRO A 366 -14.94 -5.01 11.49
CA PRO A 366 -15.88 -4.89 10.38
C PRO A 366 -15.21 -4.74 9.01
N GLY A 367 -13.93 -4.32 8.99
CA GLY A 367 -13.13 -4.17 7.77
C GLY A 367 -12.47 -5.45 7.27
N VAL A 368 -12.56 -6.58 7.99
CA VAL A 368 -11.98 -7.84 7.51
C VAL A 368 -12.69 -8.30 6.25
N MET A 369 -11.91 -8.64 5.22
CA MET A 369 -12.37 -9.06 3.90
C MET A 369 -13.36 -10.22 3.93
N GLN A 370 -14.14 -10.39 2.86
CA GLN A 370 -14.99 -11.58 2.69
C GLN A 370 -14.16 -12.84 2.33
N GLY A 371 -12.97 -12.65 1.81
CA GLY A 371 -12.03 -13.70 1.43
C GLY A 371 -11.22 -13.33 0.20
N TYR A 372 -10.41 -14.26 -0.28
CA TYR A 372 -9.72 -14.12 -1.56
C TYR A 372 -10.62 -14.63 -2.69
N TYR A 373 -10.74 -13.82 -3.75
CA TYR A 373 -11.58 -14.13 -4.90
C TYR A 373 -11.21 -15.49 -5.49
N ARG A 374 -12.20 -16.38 -5.62
CA ARG A 374 -12.06 -17.75 -6.14
C ARG A 374 -10.96 -18.59 -5.48
N ASN A 375 -10.48 -18.20 -4.31
CA ASN A 375 -9.44 -18.95 -3.59
C ASN A 375 -9.87 -19.29 -2.15
N PRO A 376 -10.86 -20.20 -2.00
CA PRO A 376 -11.34 -20.59 -0.67
C PRO A 376 -10.29 -21.32 0.17
N ALA A 377 -9.30 -21.96 -0.46
CA ALA A 377 -8.20 -22.59 0.25
C ALA A 377 -7.33 -21.55 0.94
N ALA A 378 -6.83 -20.56 0.20
CA ALA A 378 -6.05 -19.46 0.78
C ALA A 378 -6.86 -18.64 1.79
N THR A 379 -8.18 -18.49 1.57
CA THR A 379 -9.07 -17.82 2.54
C THR A 379 -9.07 -18.54 3.87
N ARG A 380 -9.29 -19.86 3.88
CA ARG A 380 -9.28 -20.67 5.11
C ARG A 380 -7.94 -20.70 5.83
N GLU A 381 -6.83 -20.50 5.13
CA GLU A 381 -5.50 -20.39 5.74
C GLU A 381 -5.35 -19.17 6.64
N VAL A 382 -6.04 -18.07 6.31
CA VAL A 382 -5.85 -16.80 7.01
C VAL A 382 -7.09 -16.34 7.79
N LEU A 383 -8.29 -16.71 7.37
CA LEU A 383 -9.55 -16.29 7.98
C LEU A 383 -10.22 -17.45 8.70
N GLY A 384 -10.24 -17.36 10.03
CA GLY A 384 -10.91 -18.33 10.90
C GLY A 384 -12.43 -18.21 10.85
N ALA A 385 -13.15 -19.30 11.16
CA ALA A 385 -14.61 -19.31 11.24
C ALA A 385 -15.17 -18.38 12.34
N ASP A 386 -14.32 -17.99 13.29
CA ASP A 386 -14.61 -17.03 14.37
C ASP A 386 -14.38 -15.56 13.95
N GLY A 387 -14.06 -15.31 12.66
CA GLY A 387 -13.85 -13.99 12.10
C GLY A 387 -12.48 -13.36 12.41
N TRP A 388 -11.55 -14.12 12.98
CA TRP A 388 -10.17 -13.66 13.14
C TRP A 388 -9.35 -13.87 11.88
N LEU A 389 -8.75 -12.79 11.40
CA LEU A 389 -7.81 -12.75 10.28
C LEU A 389 -6.39 -12.87 10.82
N ARG A 390 -5.68 -13.91 10.43
CA ARG A 390 -4.23 -14.04 10.64
C ARG A 390 -3.50 -13.19 9.59
N THR A 391 -2.73 -12.21 10.05
CA THR A 391 -2.12 -11.24 9.13
C THR A 391 -0.82 -11.73 8.48
N GLY A 392 -0.18 -12.72 9.09
CA GLY A 392 1.17 -13.15 8.74
C GLY A 392 2.25 -12.16 9.18
N ASP A 393 1.87 -11.07 9.86
CA ASP A 393 2.80 -10.13 10.47
C ASP A 393 3.07 -10.53 11.93
N LEU A 394 4.28 -10.29 12.40
CA LEU A 394 4.71 -10.51 13.78
C LEU A 394 4.68 -9.21 14.56
N GLY A 395 4.39 -9.31 15.85
CA GLY A 395 4.38 -8.16 16.72
C GLY A 395 3.91 -8.49 18.13
N PHE A 396 3.72 -7.44 18.92
CA PHE A 396 3.19 -7.55 20.28
C PHE A 396 2.35 -6.33 20.64
N LEU A 397 1.48 -6.49 21.62
CA LEU A 397 0.80 -5.39 22.31
C LEU A 397 1.53 -5.13 23.60
N ASP A 398 1.79 -3.86 23.95
CA ASP A 398 2.27 -3.54 25.28
C ASP A 398 1.14 -3.55 26.33
N ARG A 399 1.47 -3.26 27.59
CA ARG A 399 0.48 -3.27 28.68
C ARG A 399 -0.57 -2.17 28.56
N GLU A 400 -0.32 -1.15 27.76
CA GLU A 400 -1.25 -0.04 27.50
C GLU A 400 -2.05 -0.26 26.22
N GLY A 401 -1.83 -1.38 25.51
CA GLY A 401 -2.57 -1.76 24.29
C GLY A 401 -2.00 -1.12 23.02
N PHE A 402 -0.79 -0.57 23.04
CA PHE A 402 -0.12 -0.10 21.83
C PHE A 402 0.48 -1.26 21.05
N LEU A 403 0.30 -1.24 19.73
CA LEU A 403 0.77 -2.28 18.82
C LEU A 403 2.17 -1.95 18.30
N PHE A 404 3.03 -2.96 18.29
CA PHE A 404 4.38 -2.93 17.74
C PHE A 404 4.52 -4.01 16.68
N ILE A 405 5.01 -3.65 15.49
CA ILE A 405 5.26 -4.60 14.39
C ILE A 405 6.73 -4.95 14.41
N THR A 406 7.05 -6.24 14.49
CA THR A 406 8.44 -6.71 14.58
C THR A 406 8.95 -7.36 13.30
N GLY A 407 8.03 -7.88 12.45
CA GLY A 407 8.42 -8.51 11.21
C GLY A 407 7.27 -9.21 10.49
N ARG A 408 7.63 -10.13 9.59
CA ARG A 408 6.68 -11.02 8.91
C ARG A 408 7.10 -12.47 9.07
N VAL A 409 6.14 -13.35 9.34
CA VAL A 409 6.37 -14.79 9.51
C VAL A 409 7.15 -15.39 8.32
N LYS A 410 6.72 -15.06 7.09
CA LYS A 410 7.32 -15.59 5.84
C LYS A 410 8.65 -14.95 5.45
N ASP A 411 8.98 -13.80 6.02
CA ASP A 411 10.20 -13.06 5.68
C ASP A 411 11.34 -13.36 6.67
N LEU A 412 11.06 -14.01 7.81
CA LEU A 412 12.08 -14.36 8.79
C LEU A 412 13.18 -15.21 8.16
N ILE A 413 14.43 -14.84 8.44
CA ILE A 413 15.60 -15.63 8.07
C ILE A 413 15.96 -16.50 9.27
N ILE A 414 15.88 -17.82 9.11
CA ILE A 414 16.18 -18.77 10.21
C ILE A 414 17.65 -19.17 10.13
N LEU A 415 18.45 -18.61 11.03
CA LEU A 415 19.89 -18.89 11.11
C LEU A 415 20.20 -19.73 12.35
N ALA A 416 20.53 -21.00 12.14
CA ALA A 416 20.88 -21.93 13.24
C ALA A 416 19.83 -21.97 14.37
N GLY A 417 18.53 -21.84 14.03
CA GLY A 417 17.43 -21.83 14.99
C GLY A 417 17.06 -20.44 15.55
N GLU A 418 17.79 -19.41 15.19
CA GLU A 418 17.46 -18.03 15.56
C GLU A 418 16.73 -17.31 14.42
N ASN A 419 15.70 -16.54 14.77
CA ASN A 419 14.92 -15.74 13.83
C ASN A 419 15.58 -14.37 13.64
N LEU A 420 16.02 -14.08 12.43
CA LEU A 420 16.56 -12.79 12.04
C LEU A 420 15.53 -12.05 11.17
N VAL A 421 15.18 -10.83 11.59
CA VAL A 421 14.29 -9.94 10.82
C VAL A 421 15.10 -9.24 9.72
N PRO A 422 14.78 -9.41 8.43
CA PRO A 422 15.53 -8.81 7.33
C PRO A 422 15.66 -7.28 7.43
N ALA A 423 14.58 -6.60 7.83
CA ALA A 423 14.55 -5.15 7.94
C ALA A 423 15.64 -4.59 8.89
N ASP A 424 16.02 -5.34 9.91
CA ASP A 424 17.07 -4.94 10.86
C ASP A 424 18.46 -4.94 10.22
N VAL A 425 18.69 -5.90 9.33
CA VAL A 425 19.94 -5.96 8.56
C VAL A 425 19.96 -4.84 7.52
N GLU A 426 18.83 -4.65 6.84
CA GLU A 426 18.65 -3.62 5.80
C GLU A 426 18.85 -2.21 6.37
N GLU A 427 18.34 -1.95 7.57
CA GLU A 427 18.54 -0.67 8.25
C GLU A 427 20.02 -0.36 8.49
N ILE A 428 20.77 -1.34 8.98
CA ILE A 428 22.22 -1.20 9.19
C ILE A 428 22.94 -0.92 7.87
N VAL A 429 22.59 -1.63 6.81
CA VAL A 429 23.26 -1.56 5.51
C VAL A 429 22.89 -0.27 4.76
N ASP A 430 21.64 0.15 4.81
CA ASP A 430 21.15 1.36 4.15
C ASP A 430 21.81 2.66 4.70
N HIS A 431 22.36 2.62 5.93
CA HIS A 431 23.10 3.73 6.54
C HIS A 431 24.60 3.76 6.16
N ILE A 432 25.08 2.81 5.36
CA ILE A 432 26.49 2.80 4.92
C ILE A 432 26.65 3.74 3.73
N PRO A 433 27.58 4.71 3.78
CA PRO A 433 27.86 5.59 2.66
C PRO A 433 28.19 4.81 1.37
N GLY A 434 27.54 5.14 0.27
CA GLY A 434 27.67 4.44 -1.01
C GLY A 434 26.59 3.40 -1.27
N VAL A 435 25.87 2.95 -0.27
CA VAL A 435 24.68 2.12 -0.45
C VAL A 435 23.48 3.01 -0.80
N ARG A 436 22.76 2.61 -1.85
CA ARG A 436 21.51 3.25 -2.27
C ARG A 436 20.31 2.61 -1.59
N TYR A 437 20.28 1.28 -1.57
CA TYR A 437 19.20 0.46 -1.06
C TYR A 437 19.71 -0.96 -0.83
N SER A 438 19.19 -1.65 0.16
CA SER A 438 19.58 -3.04 0.42
C SER A 438 18.40 -3.96 0.65
N ALA A 439 18.65 -5.25 0.54
CA ALA A 439 17.74 -6.33 0.87
C ALA A 439 18.49 -7.49 1.51
N ALA A 440 17.93 -8.03 2.57
CA ALA A 440 18.44 -9.24 3.23
C ALA A 440 17.50 -10.42 2.94
N VAL A 441 18.06 -11.56 2.56
CA VAL A 441 17.33 -12.79 2.26
C VAL A 441 17.99 -14.01 2.87
N GLY A 442 17.18 -14.96 3.34
CA GLY A 442 17.63 -16.29 3.73
C GLY A 442 17.62 -17.21 2.50
N ILE A 443 18.74 -17.85 2.21
CA ILE A 443 18.83 -18.86 1.15
C ILE A 443 19.21 -20.19 1.79
N GLU A 444 18.44 -21.23 1.50
CA GLU A 444 18.71 -22.56 1.99
C GLU A 444 20.04 -23.09 1.45
N SER A 445 20.85 -23.66 2.33
CA SER A 445 22.08 -24.33 1.96
C SER A 445 21.77 -25.80 1.76
N GLU A 446 22.01 -26.33 0.55
CA GLU A 446 21.83 -27.73 0.24
C GLU A 446 22.65 -28.67 1.16
N ARG A 447 23.79 -28.18 1.64
CA ARG A 447 24.69 -28.94 2.51
C ARG A 447 24.20 -29.10 3.94
N THR A 448 23.52 -28.06 4.48
CA THR A 448 23.17 -28.01 5.92
C THR A 448 21.67 -28.04 6.17
N GLY A 449 20.85 -27.85 5.14
CA GLY A 449 19.40 -27.73 5.26
C GLY A 449 18.95 -26.48 6.07
N SER A 450 19.91 -25.59 6.41
CA SER A 450 19.64 -24.35 7.13
C SER A 450 19.79 -23.14 6.22
N GLN A 451 19.10 -22.05 6.54
CA GLN A 451 19.24 -20.81 5.79
C GLN A 451 20.58 -20.13 6.07
N ARG A 452 21.07 -19.41 5.07
CA ARG A 452 22.22 -18.51 5.15
C ARG A 452 21.80 -17.08 4.81
N LEU A 453 22.29 -16.13 5.56
CA LEU A 453 22.05 -14.72 5.32
C LEU A 453 22.79 -14.24 4.07
N HIS A 454 22.06 -13.79 3.07
CA HIS A 454 22.57 -13.08 1.90
C HIS A 454 22.13 -11.61 1.97
N VAL A 455 23.06 -10.69 1.67
CA VAL A 455 22.77 -9.26 1.60
C VAL A 455 23.01 -8.80 0.17
N VAL A 456 22.00 -8.17 -0.42
CA VAL A 456 22.10 -7.52 -1.74
C VAL A 456 22.03 -6.02 -1.52
N ALA A 457 23.01 -5.27 -2.03
CA ALA A 457 23.04 -3.83 -1.88
C ALA A 457 23.23 -3.13 -3.23
N GLU A 458 22.29 -2.25 -3.58
CA GLU A 458 22.42 -1.36 -4.73
C GLU A 458 23.45 -0.28 -4.42
N VAL A 459 24.47 -0.15 -5.26
CA VAL A 459 25.50 0.88 -5.13
C VAL A 459 25.18 2.09 -6.00
N ARG A 460 25.51 3.30 -5.53
CA ARG A 460 25.19 4.55 -6.25
C ARG A 460 26.15 4.79 -7.41
N GLU A 461 27.36 5.20 -7.16
CA GLU A 461 28.37 5.53 -8.16
C GLU A 461 29.70 4.85 -7.80
N GLY A 462 30.61 4.73 -8.79
CA GLY A 462 31.94 4.12 -8.59
C GLY A 462 31.91 2.58 -8.62
N ALA A 463 31.00 2.01 -9.41
CA ALA A 463 30.93 0.57 -9.67
C ALA A 463 32.19 0.01 -10.38
N GLU A 464 33.10 0.88 -10.84
CA GLU A 464 34.34 0.52 -11.54
C GLU A 464 35.56 0.38 -10.60
N ASP A 465 35.46 0.88 -9.35
CA ASP A 465 36.54 0.84 -8.36
C ASP A 465 36.43 -0.43 -7.48
N ALA A 466 37.14 -1.47 -7.87
CA ALA A 466 37.15 -2.76 -7.17
C ALA A 466 37.66 -2.67 -5.72
N GLU A 467 38.58 -1.75 -5.39
CA GLU A 467 39.11 -1.57 -4.04
C GLU A 467 38.05 -0.96 -3.13
N ARG A 468 37.37 0.07 -3.62
CA ARG A 468 36.22 0.71 -2.94
C ARG A 468 35.09 -0.29 -2.70
N LEU A 469 34.73 -1.07 -3.73
CA LEU A 469 33.68 -2.10 -3.61
C LEU A 469 34.07 -3.18 -2.60
N SER A 470 35.32 -3.65 -2.60
CA SER A 470 35.84 -4.57 -1.61
C SER A 470 35.79 -4.01 -0.18
N HIS A 471 36.12 -2.71 -0.02
CA HIS A 471 36.01 -2.03 1.26
C HIS A 471 34.55 -1.97 1.73
N LEU A 472 33.62 -1.60 0.85
CA LEU A 472 32.19 -1.52 1.15
C LEU A 472 31.63 -2.87 1.61
N VAL A 473 32.00 -3.97 0.94
CA VAL A 473 31.62 -5.33 1.37
C VAL A 473 32.14 -5.64 2.76
N ARG A 474 33.40 -5.34 3.06
CA ARG A 474 33.96 -5.56 4.42
C ARG A 474 33.21 -4.76 5.47
N GLU A 475 32.86 -3.51 5.15
CA GLU A 475 32.10 -2.64 6.06
C GLU A 475 30.68 -3.21 6.31
N ILE A 476 29.98 -3.65 5.27
CA ILE A 476 28.67 -4.31 5.39
C ILE A 476 28.77 -5.52 6.32
N VAL A 477 29.71 -6.44 6.06
CA VAL A 477 29.88 -7.65 6.87
C VAL A 477 30.18 -7.29 8.34
N GLN A 478 31.05 -6.32 8.59
CA GLN A 478 31.40 -5.91 9.95
C GLN A 478 30.25 -5.27 10.69
N ARG A 479 29.52 -4.33 10.05
CA ARG A 479 28.40 -3.64 10.69
C ARG A 479 27.24 -4.58 10.98
N VAL A 480 26.87 -5.46 10.04
CA VAL A 480 25.84 -6.48 10.26
C VAL A 480 26.24 -7.41 11.40
N HIS A 481 27.48 -7.90 11.41
CA HIS A 481 27.94 -8.77 12.49
C HIS A 481 27.95 -8.07 13.86
N ARG A 482 28.40 -6.82 13.94
CA ARG A 482 28.35 -6.06 15.21
C ARG A 482 26.95 -5.77 15.69
N GLY A 483 26.03 -5.47 14.73
CA GLY A 483 24.67 -5.07 15.07
C GLY A 483 23.72 -6.24 15.34
N ARG A 484 23.97 -7.42 14.75
CA ARG A 484 23.05 -8.58 14.82
C ARG A 484 23.70 -9.91 15.17
N GLY A 485 24.99 -9.96 15.43
CA GLY A 485 25.72 -11.19 15.78
C GLY A 485 25.97 -12.14 14.60
N HIS A 486 25.28 -11.95 13.46
CA HIS A 486 25.36 -12.83 12.30
C HIS A 486 26.24 -12.24 11.20
N ARG A 487 27.06 -13.08 10.59
CA ARG A 487 27.85 -12.71 9.41
C ARG A 487 27.08 -13.08 8.16
N PRO A 488 26.89 -12.14 7.18
CA PRO A 488 26.40 -12.51 5.87
C PRO A 488 27.29 -13.60 5.23
N ALA A 489 26.67 -14.65 4.73
CA ALA A 489 27.37 -15.70 3.97
C ALA A 489 27.82 -15.14 2.61
N ARG A 490 27.03 -14.24 2.03
CA ARG A 490 27.35 -13.57 0.78
C ARG A 490 26.83 -12.12 0.80
N VAL A 491 27.63 -11.21 0.26
CA VAL A 491 27.21 -9.83 -0.01
C VAL A 491 27.35 -9.60 -1.51
N LEU A 492 26.26 -9.19 -2.15
CA LEU A 492 26.20 -8.87 -3.57
C LEU A 492 26.00 -7.37 -3.72
N LEU A 493 26.95 -6.67 -4.32
CA LEU A 493 26.77 -5.29 -4.73
C LEU A 493 26.26 -5.28 -6.16
N VAL A 494 25.15 -4.59 -6.38
CA VAL A 494 24.41 -4.62 -7.66
C VAL A 494 24.11 -3.21 -8.17
N THR A 495 23.81 -3.13 -9.47
CA THR A 495 23.38 -1.88 -10.10
C THR A 495 22.03 -1.41 -9.56
N PRO A 496 21.74 -0.08 -9.58
CA PRO A 496 20.46 0.45 -9.14
C PRO A 496 19.25 -0.16 -9.89
N GLY A 497 18.17 -0.45 -9.15
CA GLY A 497 16.96 -1.04 -9.71
C GLY A 497 17.00 -2.56 -9.88
N THR A 498 18.02 -3.23 -9.33
CA THR A 498 18.15 -4.69 -9.37
C THR A 498 17.27 -5.38 -8.33
N ILE A 499 17.12 -4.80 -7.14
CA ILE A 499 16.29 -5.37 -6.07
C ILE A 499 14.82 -5.28 -6.48
N PRO A 500 14.13 -6.43 -6.65
CA PRO A 500 12.74 -6.44 -7.10
C PRO A 500 11.82 -5.88 -6.01
N LYS A 501 10.91 -5.01 -6.44
CA LYS A 501 9.93 -4.35 -5.57
C LYS A 501 8.51 -4.52 -6.11
N THR A 502 7.55 -4.47 -5.21
CA THR A 502 6.14 -4.37 -5.57
C THR A 502 5.83 -2.97 -6.12
N SER A 503 4.63 -2.80 -6.67
CA SER A 503 4.12 -1.48 -7.09
C SER A 503 4.05 -0.46 -5.94
N SER A 504 3.95 -0.93 -4.70
CA SER A 504 3.97 -0.11 -3.48
C SER A 504 5.37 0.11 -2.89
N GLY A 505 6.43 -0.34 -3.58
CA GLY A 505 7.83 -0.17 -3.15
C GLY A 505 8.35 -1.24 -2.19
N LYS A 506 7.54 -2.21 -1.76
CA LYS A 506 7.96 -3.29 -0.85
C LYS A 506 8.93 -4.26 -1.53
N ILE A 507 9.97 -4.70 -0.82
CA ILE A 507 10.93 -5.69 -1.34
C ILE A 507 10.24 -7.04 -1.56
N GLN A 508 10.43 -7.62 -2.74
CA GLN A 508 9.97 -8.98 -3.06
C GLN A 508 11.08 -10.00 -2.73
N ARG A 509 11.27 -10.31 -1.44
CA ARG A 509 12.40 -11.15 -0.96
C ARG A 509 12.40 -12.54 -1.55
N SER A 510 11.25 -13.20 -1.67
CA SER A 510 11.16 -14.53 -2.28
C SER A 510 11.63 -14.52 -3.74
N ARG A 511 11.25 -13.48 -4.52
CA ARG A 511 11.72 -13.31 -5.89
C ARG A 511 13.21 -13.03 -5.96
N LEU A 512 13.71 -12.17 -5.07
CA LEU A 512 15.15 -11.88 -5.00
C LEU A 512 15.95 -13.13 -4.65
N GLY A 513 15.46 -13.94 -3.71
CA GLY A 513 16.05 -15.25 -3.38
C GLY A 513 16.11 -16.18 -4.60
N ALA A 514 15.01 -16.31 -5.35
CA ALA A 514 14.96 -17.08 -6.58
C ALA A 514 15.94 -16.55 -7.64
N MET A 515 16.05 -15.23 -7.82
CA MET A 515 17.01 -14.63 -8.75
C MET A 515 18.47 -14.91 -8.37
N ILE A 516 18.78 -14.98 -7.05
CA ILE A 516 20.13 -15.30 -6.58
C ILE A 516 20.44 -16.79 -6.82
N THR A 517 19.51 -17.69 -6.51
CA THR A 517 19.69 -19.14 -6.67
C THR A 517 19.68 -19.56 -8.14
N GLY A 518 18.87 -18.89 -8.98
CA GLY A 518 18.80 -19.11 -10.43
C GLY A 518 19.91 -18.42 -11.24
N ASP A 519 20.84 -17.70 -10.59
CA ASP A 519 21.90 -16.91 -11.25
C ASP A 519 21.35 -15.84 -12.23
N GLU A 520 20.12 -15.34 -11.98
CA GLU A 520 19.45 -14.37 -12.85
C GLU A 520 19.98 -12.93 -12.69
N LEU A 521 20.80 -12.67 -11.68
CA LEU A 521 21.38 -11.34 -11.45
C LEU A 521 22.48 -11.01 -12.47
N GLY A 522 23.25 -11.99 -12.93
CA GLY A 522 24.20 -11.89 -14.04
C GLY A 522 25.05 -10.60 -14.03
N GLU A 523 25.00 -9.86 -15.14
CA GLU A 523 25.75 -8.61 -15.34
C GLU A 523 25.33 -7.47 -14.39
N ARG A 524 24.22 -7.60 -13.66
CA ARG A 524 23.79 -6.62 -12.66
C ARG A 524 24.64 -6.66 -11.39
N ILE A 525 25.40 -7.75 -11.17
CA ILE A 525 26.34 -7.85 -10.06
C ILE A 525 27.62 -7.10 -10.42
N VAL A 526 27.89 -6.02 -9.70
CA VAL A 526 29.13 -5.24 -9.84
C VAL A 526 30.27 -5.80 -8.99
N TYR A 527 29.93 -6.41 -7.85
CA TYR A 527 30.92 -7.05 -6.98
C TYR A 527 30.24 -8.07 -6.05
N ALA A 528 30.91 -9.18 -5.79
CA ALA A 528 30.43 -10.20 -4.86
C ALA A 528 31.51 -10.58 -3.85
N SER A 529 31.14 -10.65 -2.56
CA SER A 529 32.02 -11.24 -1.55
C SER A 529 32.05 -12.75 -1.73
N GLY A 530 33.23 -13.35 -1.62
CA GLY A 530 33.56 -14.76 -1.49
C GLY A 530 32.43 -15.75 -1.79
N GLY A 531 32.47 -16.34 -2.96
CA GLY A 531 31.65 -17.46 -3.32
C GLY A 531 32.57 -18.59 -3.73
N HIS A 532 32.79 -19.51 -2.85
CA HIS A 532 32.94 -20.85 -3.33
C HIS A 532 31.55 -21.34 -3.74
N ARG A 533 31.37 -21.70 -5.01
CA ARG A 533 30.30 -22.58 -5.45
C ARG A 533 30.42 -23.83 -4.58
N ASP A 534 29.51 -24.04 -3.65
CA ASP A 534 29.23 -25.33 -3.03
C ASP A 534 28.12 -26.01 -3.81
#